data_cff686a99476d07bfb0b04bd850c1b48
#
_entry.id   cff686a99476d07bfb0b04bd850c1b48
#
_cell.length_a   1.000
_cell.length_b   1.000
_cell.length_c   1.000
_cell.angle_alpha   90.00
_cell.angle_beta   90.00
_cell.angle_gamma   90.00
#
_symmetry.space_group_name_H-M   'P 1'
#
loop_
_entity.id
_entity.type
_entity.pdbx_description
1 polymer ?
#
loop_
_entity_poly.entity_id
_entity_poly.type
_entity_poly.pdbx_seq_one_letter_code
_entity_poly.pdbx_strand_id
1 'polypeptide(L)'
;MNVLLTRKYGSSLKLFQQIFKNLNKAKKVNSSFSTCCKHPRVNRLLIKVGVRHISTDMAPVFTVSPKGHLLVDDKLHIKLTGLPKEKKVTVYGFLEEEGKKFESNAWFETKSDGTVDLQIDPSTGGTYTGVSPMGIFWSMVACPGQLEGIRMMKKNMDTPFRTSVSVHDGHLNLGEVRVNSDGALGSTLIDRYYKAPGVRVEEVTDGRLRGKLYLPPGPGPHSGVIDLFGTVGGIVEFRSALLASRGIASFALPYFLYKDLPQALEDLDLDYFMEAIDWLLGRRDIIPGGVGVIGVSKGGDIALMMGTYSPKVKCAVNINGCPIAAMYDMKYKSRGETIKAVPFNMDGLKYEDDKVIMKGSLDIKTEDILPVWTSDVKTLHVLGEDDLCYPTVECIKCLQSLYPRDKAHNCEVLSYPRAGHLIEPPYTPLCSVSYHKTFNLHFLWGGHPEEHAKAQEESWSRILNLFRTELVCSSQHNARL
;
A
#
# COMPACT_ATOMS: atom_id res chain seq x y z
N MET A 1 8.15 34.65 14.36
CA MET A 1 7.71 33.32 13.93
C MET A 1 8.47 32.79 12.70
N ASN A 2 8.81 33.61 11.72
CA ASN A 2 9.55 33.20 10.53
C ASN A 2 11.05 32.81 10.74
N VAL A 3 11.72 33.33 11.73
CA VAL A 3 13.16 33.05 11.97
C VAL A 3 13.42 31.74 12.68
N LEU A 4 12.44 31.24 13.44
CA LEU A 4 12.53 29.93 14.12
C LEU A 4 12.23 28.74 13.20
N LEU A 5 11.44 28.95 12.13
CA LEU A 5 11.12 27.93 11.14
C LEU A 5 12.26 27.69 10.14
N THR A 6 13.04 28.71 9.81
CA THR A 6 14.17 28.61 8.87
C THR A 6 15.36 27.80 9.41
N ARG A 7 15.53 27.72 10.74
CA ARG A 7 16.58 26.89 11.37
C ARG A 7 16.23 25.40 11.50
N LYS A 8 14.93 25.06 11.39
CA LYS A 8 14.44 23.70 11.63
C LYS A 8 14.18 22.89 10.34
N TYR A 9 14.10 23.56 9.18
CA TYR A 9 13.67 22.93 7.92
C TYR A 9 14.44 23.48 6.68
N GLY A 10 15.69 23.73 6.79
CA GLY A 10 16.64 24.23 5.78
C GLY A 10 16.20 24.25 4.30
N SER A 11 16.65 23.28 3.54
CA SER A 11 16.36 23.14 2.10
C SER A 11 14.91 22.73 1.81
N SER A 12 14.31 21.91 2.64
CA SER A 12 12.90 21.53 2.54
C SER A 12 11.98 22.74 2.60
N LEU A 13 12.29 23.74 3.45
CA LEU A 13 11.49 24.95 3.55
C LEU A 13 11.60 25.85 2.30
N LYS A 14 12.75 25.86 1.63
CA LYS A 14 12.91 26.56 0.34
C LYS A 14 12.10 25.89 -0.77
N LEU A 15 12.10 24.57 -0.81
CA LEU A 15 11.26 23.78 -1.70
C LEU A 15 9.77 24.07 -1.45
N PHE A 16 9.35 24.10 -0.17
CA PHE A 16 8.00 24.48 0.26
C PHE A 16 7.59 25.87 -0.18
N GLN A 17 8.44 26.87 0.03
CA GLN A 17 8.15 28.25 -0.35
C GLN A 17 8.00 28.41 -1.86
N GLN A 18 8.73 27.62 -2.64
CA GLN A 18 8.62 27.60 -4.10
C GLN A 18 7.30 26.94 -4.56
N ILE A 19 6.93 25.83 -3.96
CA ILE A 19 5.65 25.14 -4.20
C ILE A 19 4.47 26.07 -3.87
N PHE A 20 4.50 26.77 -2.72
CA PHE A 20 3.47 27.76 -2.34
C PHE A 20 3.38 28.95 -3.29
N LYS A 21 4.52 29.44 -3.80
CA LYS A 21 4.54 30.52 -4.80
C LYS A 21 3.90 30.08 -6.12
N ASN A 22 4.13 28.85 -6.54
CA ASN A 22 3.57 28.31 -7.77
C ASN A 22 2.06 28.04 -7.64
N LEU A 23 1.61 27.48 -6.51
CA LEU A 23 0.18 27.31 -6.20
C LEU A 23 -0.58 28.65 -6.18
N ASN A 24 0.00 29.70 -5.60
CA ASN A 24 -0.61 31.02 -5.60
C ASN A 24 -0.64 31.68 -6.99
N LYS A 25 0.29 31.34 -7.89
CA LYS A 25 0.23 31.75 -9.30
C LYS A 25 -0.92 31.03 -10.04
N ALA A 26 -1.08 29.72 -9.81
CA ALA A 26 -2.17 28.93 -10.42
C ALA A 26 -3.55 29.39 -9.95
N LYS A 27 -3.72 29.71 -8.65
CA LYS A 27 -4.98 30.23 -8.08
C LYS A 27 -5.39 31.59 -8.64
N LYS A 28 -4.43 32.46 -9.02
CA LYS A 28 -4.75 33.75 -9.65
C LYS A 28 -5.30 33.63 -11.08
N VAL A 29 -5.09 32.49 -11.75
CA VAL A 29 -5.60 32.27 -13.11
C VAL A 29 -7.06 31.75 -13.09
N ASN A 30 -7.48 31.07 -12.01
CA ASN A 30 -8.80 30.42 -11.92
C ASN A 30 -9.88 31.18 -11.11
N SER A 31 -9.60 32.41 -10.63
CA SER A 31 -10.53 33.15 -9.76
C SER A 31 -11.62 33.96 -10.48
N SER A 32 -11.98 33.64 -11.72
CA SER A 32 -13.01 34.37 -12.49
C SER A 32 -14.37 33.64 -12.65
N PHE A 33 -14.62 32.55 -11.95
CA PHE A 33 -15.94 31.91 -11.97
C PHE A 33 -16.37 31.44 -10.57
N SER A 34 -17.12 32.26 -9.86
CA SER A 34 -18.09 31.75 -8.87
C SER A 34 -19.07 32.84 -8.47
N THR A 35 -20.30 32.70 -8.92
CA THR A 35 -21.48 33.19 -8.20
C THR A 35 -22.66 32.36 -8.65
N CYS A 36 -23.29 31.70 -7.72
CA CYS A 36 -24.70 31.37 -7.63
C CYS A 36 -25.01 29.93 -7.23
N CYS A 37 -25.33 29.71 -5.97
CA CYS A 37 -26.25 28.65 -5.59
C CYS A 37 -27.05 29.07 -4.34
N LYS A 38 -28.33 29.38 -4.55
CA LYS A 38 -29.32 29.60 -3.49
C LYS A 38 -29.83 28.25 -2.96
N HIS A 39 -29.96 28.14 -1.64
CA HIS A 39 -30.52 26.98 -0.96
C HIS A 39 -32.02 26.76 -1.30
N PRO A 40 -32.48 25.53 -1.54
CA PRO A 40 -33.89 25.20 -1.53
C PRO A 40 -34.34 24.77 -0.14
N ARG A 41 -35.54 25.25 0.23
CA ARG A 41 -36.28 24.94 1.48
C ARG A 41 -36.64 23.45 1.53
N VAL A 42 -36.49 22.86 2.73
CA VAL A 42 -36.91 21.49 3.04
C VAL A 42 -38.44 21.45 3.15
N ASN A 43 -39.12 20.74 2.25
CA ASN A 43 -40.52 20.35 2.38
C ASN A 43 -40.61 19.03 3.17
N ARG A 44 -41.38 19.06 4.26
CA ARG A 44 -41.77 17.87 5.01
C ARG A 44 -42.62 16.93 4.14
N LEU A 45 -42.07 15.77 3.80
CA LEU A 45 -42.84 14.68 3.19
C LEU A 45 -43.43 13.79 4.29
N LEU A 46 -44.72 13.59 4.25
CA LEU A 46 -45.46 12.66 5.10
C LEU A 46 -45.09 11.21 4.72
N ILE A 47 -44.53 10.49 5.67
CA ILE A 47 -44.19 9.07 5.51
C ILE A 47 -45.48 8.25 5.66
N LYS A 48 -45.90 7.61 4.57
CA LYS A 48 -46.90 6.51 4.65
C LYS A 48 -46.18 5.26 5.18
N VAL A 49 -46.53 4.86 6.39
CA VAL A 49 -46.12 3.58 6.97
C VAL A 49 -46.85 2.47 6.23
N GLY A 50 -46.12 1.81 5.31
CA GLY A 50 -46.57 0.57 4.70
C GLY A 50 -46.37 -0.59 5.67
N VAL A 51 -47.42 -1.28 6.04
CA VAL A 51 -47.37 -2.53 6.80
C VAL A 51 -46.69 -3.58 5.91
N ARG A 52 -45.44 -3.97 6.23
CA ARG A 52 -44.77 -5.11 5.60
C ARG A 52 -45.38 -6.39 6.14
N HIS A 53 -45.84 -7.26 5.24
CA HIS A 53 -46.07 -8.67 5.54
C HIS A 53 -44.75 -9.27 6.01
N ILE A 54 -44.69 -9.74 7.23
CA ILE A 54 -43.59 -10.57 7.74
C ILE A 54 -43.72 -11.90 7.03
N SER A 55 -42.95 -12.11 5.96
CA SER A 55 -42.70 -13.43 5.39
C SER A 55 -41.90 -14.23 6.44
N THR A 56 -42.27 -15.48 6.65
CA THR A 56 -41.58 -16.45 7.52
C THR A 56 -40.29 -16.96 6.93
N ASP A 57 -39.72 -16.26 5.96
CA ASP A 57 -38.45 -16.66 5.33
C ASP A 57 -37.30 -16.46 6.32
N MET A 58 -36.51 -17.51 6.51
CA MET A 58 -35.32 -17.44 7.36
C MET A 58 -34.37 -16.41 6.79
N ALA A 59 -33.71 -15.65 7.69
CA ALA A 59 -32.72 -14.66 7.29
C ALA A 59 -31.61 -15.31 6.42
N PRO A 60 -31.11 -14.63 5.38
CA PRO A 60 -30.04 -15.13 4.55
C PRO A 60 -28.82 -15.56 5.36
N VAL A 61 -28.22 -16.68 4.98
CA VAL A 61 -27.04 -17.22 5.64
C VAL A 61 -25.80 -16.86 4.82
N PHE A 62 -24.82 -16.25 5.49
CA PHE A 62 -23.50 -15.97 4.93
C PHE A 62 -22.52 -17.10 5.30
N THR A 63 -21.94 -17.74 4.33
CA THR A 63 -20.84 -18.69 4.51
C THR A 63 -19.55 -18.03 4.04
N VAL A 64 -18.57 -17.92 4.95
CA VAL A 64 -17.24 -17.37 4.66
C VAL A 64 -16.21 -18.47 4.93
N SER A 65 -15.34 -18.74 3.97
CA SER A 65 -14.20 -19.65 4.12
C SER A 65 -12.91 -19.04 3.57
N PRO A 66 -11.74 -19.41 4.13
CA PRO A 66 -11.57 -20.27 5.29
C PRO A 66 -12.22 -19.71 6.56
N LYS A 67 -12.41 -20.53 7.58
CA LYS A 67 -12.89 -20.12 8.90
C LYS A 67 -11.70 -19.82 9.83
N GLY A 68 -11.95 -19.07 10.89
CA GLY A 68 -10.97 -18.78 11.94
C GLY A 68 -10.32 -17.42 11.79
N HIS A 69 -9.01 -17.33 12.06
CA HIS A 69 -8.26 -16.08 12.00
C HIS A 69 -7.85 -15.80 10.55
N LEU A 70 -8.55 -14.87 9.92
CA LEU A 70 -8.33 -14.49 8.51
C LEU A 70 -7.27 -13.41 8.41
N LEU A 71 -6.28 -13.59 7.55
CA LEU A 71 -5.34 -12.54 7.21
C LEU A 71 -5.89 -11.65 6.07
N VAL A 72 -5.37 -10.42 5.98
CA VAL A 72 -5.84 -9.46 4.95
C VAL A 72 -5.56 -9.95 3.54
N ASP A 73 -4.52 -10.77 3.35
CA ASP A 73 -4.11 -11.36 2.08
C ASP A 73 -4.68 -12.77 1.83
N ASP A 74 -5.56 -13.27 2.71
CA ASP A 74 -6.31 -14.50 2.44
C ASP A 74 -7.41 -14.24 1.40
N LYS A 75 -7.47 -15.09 0.40
CA LYS A 75 -8.57 -15.10 -0.57
C LYS A 75 -9.79 -15.77 0.03
N LEU A 76 -10.86 -15.02 0.18
CA LEU A 76 -12.08 -15.50 0.82
C LEU A 76 -13.08 -16.03 -0.22
N HIS A 77 -13.76 -17.10 0.14
CA HIS A 77 -14.97 -17.54 -0.54
C HIS A 77 -16.19 -17.12 0.29
N ILE A 78 -16.99 -16.20 -0.25
CA ILE A 78 -18.21 -15.70 0.39
C ILE A 78 -19.41 -16.16 -0.42
N LYS A 79 -20.30 -16.93 0.23
CA LYS A 79 -21.54 -17.44 -0.38
C LYS A 79 -22.72 -17.06 0.48
N LEU A 80 -23.80 -16.58 -0.17
CA LEU A 80 -25.08 -16.25 0.43
C LEU A 80 -26.10 -17.31 0.01
N THR A 81 -26.94 -17.75 0.96
CA THR A 81 -28.03 -18.70 0.72
C THR A 81 -29.29 -18.23 1.43
N GLY A 82 -30.45 -18.73 1.01
CA GLY A 82 -31.74 -18.34 1.59
C GLY A 82 -32.23 -16.97 1.13
N LEU A 83 -31.70 -16.48 -0.01
CA LEU A 83 -32.19 -15.26 -0.65
C LEU A 83 -33.48 -15.51 -1.45
N PRO A 84 -34.29 -14.49 -1.70
CA PRO A 84 -35.40 -14.58 -2.68
C PRO A 84 -34.84 -15.04 -4.04
N LYS A 85 -35.54 -16.00 -4.66
CA LYS A 85 -35.11 -16.63 -5.91
C LYS A 85 -35.28 -15.68 -7.11
N GLU A 86 -34.32 -15.70 -8.04
CA GLU A 86 -34.39 -14.95 -9.30
C GLU A 86 -34.72 -13.46 -9.08
N LYS A 87 -34.06 -12.86 -8.08
CA LYS A 87 -34.21 -11.47 -7.70
C LYS A 87 -32.89 -10.72 -7.79
N LYS A 88 -33.01 -9.44 -8.05
CA LYS A 88 -31.89 -8.49 -7.96
C LYS A 88 -31.56 -8.24 -6.51
N VAL A 89 -30.29 -8.31 -6.15
CA VAL A 89 -29.79 -8.01 -4.81
C VAL A 89 -28.50 -7.20 -4.89
N THR A 90 -28.26 -6.43 -3.83
CA THR A 90 -27.00 -5.71 -3.63
C THR A 90 -26.29 -6.28 -2.42
N VAL A 91 -25.04 -6.73 -2.63
CA VAL A 91 -24.10 -7.00 -1.53
C VAL A 91 -23.36 -5.70 -1.23
N TYR A 92 -23.36 -5.27 0.03
CA TYR A 92 -22.74 -4.02 0.48
C TYR A 92 -21.70 -4.30 1.55
N GLY A 93 -20.53 -3.71 1.41
CA GLY A 93 -19.44 -3.76 2.36
C GLY A 93 -19.24 -2.40 3.03
N PHE A 94 -19.07 -2.38 4.34
CA PHE A 94 -18.76 -1.17 5.12
C PHE A 94 -17.66 -1.46 6.13
N LEU A 95 -16.69 -0.55 6.21
CA LEU A 95 -15.58 -0.61 7.16
C LEU A 95 -15.34 0.77 7.77
N GLU A 96 -15.16 0.82 9.08
CA GLU A 96 -14.67 1.99 9.80
C GLU A 96 -13.38 1.67 10.53
N GLU A 97 -12.33 2.44 10.28
CA GLU A 97 -11.01 2.32 10.93
C GLU A 97 -10.53 3.70 11.37
N GLU A 98 -10.33 3.89 12.68
CA GLU A 98 -9.89 5.17 13.26
C GLU A 98 -10.72 6.39 12.79
N GLY A 99 -12.04 6.23 12.71
CA GLY A 99 -12.98 7.28 12.27
C GLY A 99 -13.01 7.51 10.76
N LYS A 100 -12.23 6.78 9.99
CA LYS A 100 -12.29 6.78 8.53
C LYS A 100 -13.25 5.69 8.05
N LYS A 101 -14.17 6.07 7.18
CA LYS A 101 -15.26 5.21 6.71
C LYS A 101 -15.11 4.91 5.23
N PHE A 102 -15.21 3.63 4.89
CA PHE A 102 -15.12 3.13 3.53
C PHE A 102 -16.29 2.20 3.25
N GLU A 103 -16.73 2.18 2.01
CA GLU A 103 -17.87 1.40 1.56
C GLU A 103 -17.68 0.88 0.15
N SER A 104 -18.36 -0.22 -0.15
CA SER A 104 -18.44 -0.81 -1.49
C SER A 104 -19.80 -1.46 -1.70
N ASN A 105 -20.19 -1.64 -2.95
CA ASN A 105 -21.36 -2.43 -3.29
C ASN A 105 -21.16 -3.24 -4.56
N ALA A 106 -21.93 -4.32 -4.70
CA ALA A 106 -21.93 -5.16 -5.89
C ALA A 106 -23.34 -5.68 -6.17
N TRP A 107 -23.73 -5.72 -7.43
CA TRP A 107 -25.07 -6.11 -7.88
C TRP A 107 -25.06 -7.52 -8.42
N PHE A 108 -25.99 -8.33 -7.92
CA PHE A 108 -26.15 -9.72 -8.33
C PHE A 108 -27.61 -10.04 -8.66
N GLU A 109 -27.80 -11.11 -9.43
CA GLU A 109 -29.08 -11.77 -9.58
C GLU A 109 -28.99 -13.13 -8.86
N THR A 110 -29.94 -13.38 -7.94
CA THR A 110 -29.97 -14.64 -7.21
C THR A 110 -30.39 -15.77 -8.14
N LYS A 111 -29.79 -16.94 -7.95
CA LYS A 111 -30.14 -18.15 -8.69
C LYS A 111 -31.52 -18.68 -8.32
N SER A 112 -32.02 -19.68 -9.09
CA SER A 112 -33.28 -20.38 -8.83
C SER A 112 -33.34 -21.13 -7.48
N ASP A 113 -32.18 -21.38 -6.87
CA ASP A 113 -32.04 -21.93 -5.52
C ASP A 113 -31.91 -20.84 -4.42
N GLY A 114 -31.96 -19.54 -4.78
CA GLY A 114 -31.82 -18.42 -3.85
C GLY A 114 -30.39 -18.21 -3.34
N THR A 115 -29.39 -18.46 -4.18
CA THR A 115 -27.98 -18.29 -3.81
C THR A 115 -27.29 -17.19 -4.61
N VAL A 116 -26.23 -16.59 -4.02
CA VAL A 116 -25.19 -15.79 -4.65
C VAL A 116 -23.84 -16.26 -4.13
N ASP A 117 -22.92 -16.52 -5.03
CA ASP A 117 -21.57 -16.98 -4.73
C ASP A 117 -20.55 -16.05 -5.36
N LEU A 118 -19.88 -15.21 -4.52
CA LEU A 118 -18.96 -14.18 -5.01
C LEU A 118 -17.72 -14.76 -5.72
N GLN A 119 -17.46 -16.08 -5.58
CA GLN A 119 -16.32 -16.72 -6.23
C GLN A 119 -16.57 -16.99 -7.71
N ILE A 120 -17.83 -17.19 -8.11
CA ILE A 120 -18.18 -17.61 -9.46
C ILE A 120 -19.24 -16.75 -10.12
N ASP A 121 -20.07 -16.03 -9.35
CA ASP A 121 -21.14 -15.20 -9.89
C ASP A 121 -20.58 -13.80 -10.21
N PRO A 122 -20.82 -13.30 -11.43
CA PRO A 122 -20.35 -11.97 -11.81
C PRO A 122 -21.21 -10.88 -11.15
N SER A 123 -20.57 -9.86 -10.61
CA SER A 123 -21.25 -8.61 -10.32
C SER A 123 -21.59 -7.89 -11.62
N THR A 124 -22.85 -7.44 -11.74
CA THR A 124 -23.35 -6.71 -12.92
C THR A 124 -23.19 -5.19 -12.79
N GLY A 125 -22.73 -4.70 -11.63
CA GLY A 125 -22.51 -3.27 -11.36
C GLY A 125 -22.21 -3.01 -9.90
N GLY A 126 -22.12 -1.72 -9.54
CA GLY A 126 -21.69 -1.27 -8.23
C GLY A 126 -20.27 -0.70 -8.28
N THR A 127 -19.47 -0.94 -7.25
CA THR A 127 -18.07 -0.46 -7.20
C THR A 127 -17.10 -1.35 -7.98
N TYR A 128 -17.54 -2.53 -8.39
CA TYR A 128 -16.81 -3.41 -9.32
C TYR A 128 -17.79 -4.22 -10.19
N THR A 129 -17.29 -4.80 -11.28
CA THR A 129 -18.02 -5.69 -12.19
C THR A 129 -17.26 -6.99 -12.43
N GLY A 130 -17.97 -8.01 -12.95
CA GLY A 130 -17.37 -9.31 -13.25
C GLY A 130 -17.17 -10.19 -12.03
N VAL A 131 -16.45 -11.29 -12.20
CA VAL A 131 -16.16 -12.26 -11.12
C VAL A 131 -14.95 -11.80 -10.34
N SER A 132 -15.14 -11.40 -9.09
CA SER A 132 -14.07 -11.01 -8.18
C SER A 132 -14.41 -11.40 -6.74
N PRO A 133 -13.87 -12.52 -6.22
CA PRO A 133 -14.16 -12.99 -4.86
C PRO A 133 -13.86 -11.95 -3.77
N MET A 134 -12.84 -11.14 -4.00
CA MET A 134 -12.40 -10.09 -3.06
C MET A 134 -12.85 -8.68 -3.47
N GLY A 135 -13.72 -8.57 -4.49
CA GLY A 135 -14.18 -7.30 -5.03
C GLY A 135 -14.76 -6.36 -3.97
N ILE A 136 -15.55 -6.91 -3.06
CA ILE A 136 -16.18 -6.14 -1.97
C ILE A 136 -15.17 -5.46 -1.04
N PHE A 137 -13.90 -5.90 -1.01
CA PHE A 137 -12.85 -5.32 -0.18
C PHE A 137 -11.98 -4.32 -0.95
N TRP A 138 -11.44 -4.72 -2.10
CA TRP A 138 -10.52 -3.85 -2.86
C TRP A 138 -11.23 -2.70 -3.59
N SER A 139 -12.53 -2.82 -3.86
CA SER A 139 -13.30 -1.78 -4.55
C SER A 139 -13.90 -0.72 -3.61
N MET A 140 -13.59 -0.77 -2.31
CA MET A 140 -14.10 0.21 -1.36
C MET A 140 -13.65 1.63 -1.72
N VAL A 141 -14.57 2.57 -1.55
CA VAL A 141 -14.34 4.01 -1.70
C VAL A 141 -14.62 4.72 -0.38
N ALA A 142 -14.04 5.90 -0.18
CA ALA A 142 -14.33 6.71 1.01
C ALA A 142 -15.80 7.13 1.03
N CYS A 143 -16.45 7.00 2.20
CA CYS A 143 -17.82 7.47 2.37
C CYS A 143 -17.92 9.00 2.19
N PRO A 144 -19.04 9.54 1.74
CA PRO A 144 -19.27 10.98 1.66
C PRO A 144 -19.04 11.70 2.99
N GLY A 145 -18.53 12.94 2.92
CA GLY A 145 -18.23 13.76 4.11
C GLY A 145 -16.88 13.47 4.76
N GLN A 146 -16.10 12.53 4.22
CA GLN A 146 -14.71 12.35 4.62
C GLN A 146 -13.83 13.44 3.99
N LEU A 147 -12.66 13.67 4.59
CA LEU A 147 -11.63 14.53 3.97
C LEU A 147 -11.15 13.88 2.67
N GLU A 148 -10.89 14.70 1.66
CA GLU A 148 -10.29 14.23 0.42
C GLU A 148 -8.94 13.56 0.69
N GLY A 149 -8.66 12.48 -0.04
CA GLY A 149 -7.37 11.79 0.06
C GLY A 149 -7.16 11.05 1.38
N ILE A 150 -8.24 10.65 2.07
CA ILE A 150 -8.09 9.71 3.18
C ILE A 150 -7.63 8.35 2.64
N ARG A 151 -6.68 7.75 3.36
CA ARG A 151 -6.16 6.42 3.04
C ARG A 151 -6.61 5.42 4.09
N MET A 152 -7.06 4.24 3.63
CA MET A 152 -7.27 3.10 4.49
C MET A 152 -5.90 2.52 4.87
N MET A 153 -5.48 2.70 6.11
CA MET A 153 -4.20 2.21 6.60
C MET A 153 -4.36 1.74 8.04
N LYS A 154 -3.92 0.52 8.32
CA LYS A 154 -3.93 -0.05 9.67
C LYS A 154 -2.75 0.45 10.47
N LYS A 155 -2.99 0.94 11.68
CA LYS A 155 -1.92 1.34 12.62
C LYS A 155 -1.78 0.37 13.79
N ASN A 156 -2.88 -0.19 14.28
CA ASN A 156 -2.85 -1.19 15.34
C ASN A 156 -2.92 -2.59 14.74
N MET A 157 -1.80 -3.31 14.76
CA MET A 157 -1.69 -4.66 14.20
C MET A 157 -2.41 -5.73 15.05
N ASP A 158 -2.79 -5.40 16.29
CA ASP A 158 -3.49 -6.34 17.20
C ASP A 158 -5.01 -6.40 16.94
N THR A 159 -5.54 -5.47 16.16
CA THR A 159 -6.97 -5.40 15.83
C THR A 159 -7.23 -5.69 14.37
N PRO A 160 -8.38 -6.29 14.01
CA PRO A 160 -8.71 -6.54 12.59
C PRO A 160 -9.17 -5.27 11.86
N PHE A 161 -9.18 -5.35 10.54
CA PHE A 161 -10.14 -4.65 9.72
C PHE A 161 -11.47 -5.39 9.83
N ARG A 162 -12.43 -4.78 10.50
CA ARG A 162 -13.78 -5.33 10.69
C ARG A 162 -14.71 -4.80 9.60
N THR A 163 -15.02 -5.65 8.63
CA THR A 163 -15.92 -5.31 7.54
C THR A 163 -17.31 -5.87 7.84
N SER A 164 -18.31 -4.99 7.88
CA SER A 164 -19.72 -5.42 7.83
C SER A 164 -20.09 -5.69 6.38
N VAL A 165 -20.59 -6.89 6.09
CA VAL A 165 -21.10 -7.27 4.77
C VAL A 165 -22.58 -7.54 4.91
N SER A 166 -23.43 -6.81 4.17
CA SER A 166 -24.90 -6.95 4.18
C SER A 166 -25.44 -7.19 2.77
N VAL A 167 -26.65 -7.74 2.70
CA VAL A 167 -27.36 -7.95 1.44
C VAL A 167 -28.69 -7.22 1.49
N HIS A 168 -29.05 -6.54 0.41
CA HIS A 168 -30.25 -5.71 0.27
C HIS A 168 -31.04 -6.14 -0.98
N ASP A 169 -32.36 -5.93 -0.94
CA ASP A 169 -33.24 -6.16 -2.08
C ASP A 169 -33.03 -5.09 -3.17
N GLY A 170 -32.98 -5.52 -4.42
CA GLY A 170 -32.78 -4.65 -5.57
C GLY A 170 -31.30 -4.33 -5.88
N HIS A 171 -31.07 -3.70 -7.03
CA HIS A 171 -29.76 -3.13 -7.41
C HIS A 171 -29.73 -1.69 -6.89
N LEU A 172 -29.08 -1.49 -5.74
CA LEU A 172 -28.98 -0.20 -5.06
C LEU A 172 -27.58 0.41 -5.25
N ASN A 173 -27.51 1.70 -5.57
CA ASN A 173 -26.24 2.43 -5.48
C ASN A 173 -25.87 2.74 -4.01
N LEU A 174 -24.63 3.20 -3.77
CA LEU A 174 -24.14 3.48 -2.41
C LEU A 174 -25.03 4.47 -1.63
N GLY A 175 -25.59 5.48 -2.32
CA GLY A 175 -26.51 6.47 -1.71
C GLY A 175 -27.80 5.84 -1.24
N GLU A 176 -28.39 4.98 -2.04
CA GLU A 176 -29.63 4.26 -1.74
C GLU A 176 -29.44 3.27 -0.59
N VAL A 177 -28.32 2.54 -0.54
CA VAL A 177 -28.00 1.64 0.57
C VAL A 177 -27.87 2.43 1.89
N ARG A 178 -27.18 3.57 1.88
CA ARG A 178 -27.04 4.41 3.09
C ARG A 178 -28.37 4.94 3.63
N VAL A 179 -29.29 5.30 2.74
CA VAL A 179 -30.64 5.77 3.13
C VAL A 179 -31.47 4.61 3.66
N ASN A 180 -31.29 3.38 3.15
CA ASN A 180 -32.05 2.19 3.53
C ASN A 180 -31.18 1.20 4.33
N SER A 181 -30.37 1.70 5.23
CA SER A 181 -29.45 0.85 6.02
C SER A 181 -30.15 -0.23 6.83
N ASP A 182 -31.33 0.09 7.37
CA ASP A 182 -32.16 -0.84 8.16
C ASP A 182 -32.93 -1.86 7.30
N GLY A 183 -32.89 -1.70 5.98
CA GLY A 183 -33.56 -2.59 5.02
C GLY A 183 -32.73 -3.78 4.56
N ALA A 184 -31.63 -4.11 5.24
CA ALA A 184 -30.83 -5.29 4.93
C ALA A 184 -31.65 -6.58 5.16
N LEU A 185 -31.61 -7.48 4.19
CA LEU A 185 -32.16 -8.84 4.32
C LEU A 185 -31.37 -9.68 5.32
N GLY A 186 -30.06 -9.43 5.44
CA GLY A 186 -29.16 -10.05 6.39
C GLY A 186 -27.76 -9.43 6.33
N SER A 187 -26.94 -9.73 7.33
CA SER A 187 -25.57 -9.22 7.42
C SER A 187 -24.63 -10.16 8.17
N THR A 188 -23.34 -9.99 7.97
CA THR A 188 -22.26 -10.66 8.72
C THR A 188 -21.10 -9.72 8.95
N LEU A 189 -20.24 -10.06 9.93
CA LEU A 189 -18.97 -9.35 10.18
C LEU A 189 -17.82 -10.24 9.73
N ILE A 190 -16.88 -9.66 9.03
CA ILE A 190 -15.66 -10.34 8.56
C ILE A 190 -14.47 -9.57 9.12
N ASP A 191 -13.74 -10.21 10.03
CA ASP A 191 -12.53 -9.69 10.66
C ASP A 191 -11.31 -10.20 9.91
N ARG A 192 -10.49 -9.26 9.34
CA ARG A 192 -9.24 -9.58 8.64
C ARG A 192 -8.05 -8.89 9.31
N TYR A 193 -7.02 -9.64 9.62
CA TYR A 193 -5.86 -9.20 10.40
C TYR A 193 -4.60 -9.09 9.54
N TYR A 194 -3.70 -8.18 9.90
CA TYR A 194 -2.32 -8.17 9.37
C TYR A 194 -1.41 -9.12 10.13
N LYS A 195 -1.75 -9.41 11.38
CA LYS A 195 -0.91 -10.21 12.29
C LYS A 195 -1.60 -11.52 12.67
N ALA A 196 -0.96 -12.66 12.38
CA ALA A 196 -1.42 -13.97 12.79
C ALA A 196 -1.22 -14.18 14.31
N PRO A 197 -2.02 -15.07 14.94
CA PRO A 197 -1.74 -15.51 16.31
C PRO A 197 -0.33 -16.09 16.44
N GLY A 198 0.33 -15.78 17.55
CA GLY A 198 1.69 -16.28 17.84
C GLY A 198 2.83 -15.48 17.18
N VAL A 199 2.54 -14.53 16.29
CA VAL A 199 3.55 -13.57 15.82
C VAL A 199 4.01 -12.71 17.01
N ARG A 200 5.32 -12.71 17.28
CA ARG A 200 5.95 -11.92 18.34
C ARG A 200 6.40 -10.59 17.76
N VAL A 201 6.33 -9.54 18.57
CA VAL A 201 6.76 -8.19 18.21
C VAL A 201 7.76 -7.70 19.24
N GLU A 202 8.92 -7.28 18.76
CA GLU A 202 9.99 -6.76 19.60
C GLU A 202 10.28 -5.30 19.21
N GLU A 203 10.25 -4.41 20.19
CA GLU A 203 10.70 -3.03 20.02
C GLU A 203 12.21 -3.00 19.86
N VAL A 204 12.71 -2.30 18.84
CA VAL A 204 14.14 -2.17 18.56
C VAL A 204 14.60 -0.76 18.91
N THR A 205 15.57 -0.69 19.86
CA THR A 205 16.19 0.56 20.32
C THR A 205 17.71 0.39 20.50
N ASP A 206 18.32 -0.52 19.76
CA ASP A 206 19.74 -0.84 19.86
C ASP A 206 20.58 0.18 19.07
N GLY A 207 21.59 0.74 19.70
CA GLY A 207 22.39 1.82 19.15
C GLY A 207 21.51 2.97 18.66
N ARG A 208 21.64 3.33 17.39
CA ARG A 208 20.77 4.32 16.73
C ARG A 208 19.57 3.70 15.98
N LEU A 209 19.46 2.36 15.98
CA LEU A 209 18.35 1.69 15.31
C LEU A 209 17.05 1.89 16.09
N ARG A 210 16.00 2.18 15.38
CA ARG A 210 14.62 2.32 15.89
C ARG A 210 13.70 1.53 14.98
N GLY A 211 12.68 0.89 15.57
CA GLY A 211 11.69 0.16 14.80
C GLY A 211 11.05 -0.96 15.57
N LYS A 212 10.46 -1.90 14.86
CA LYS A 212 9.85 -3.11 15.41
C LYS A 212 10.21 -4.33 14.58
N LEU A 213 10.69 -5.37 15.25
CA LEU A 213 10.92 -6.68 14.64
C LEU A 213 9.70 -7.55 14.87
N TYR A 214 9.11 -8.02 13.78
CA TYR A 214 8.03 -8.99 13.74
C TYR A 214 8.61 -10.37 13.47
N LEU A 215 8.41 -11.31 14.38
CA LEU A 215 8.93 -12.68 14.31
C LEU A 215 7.77 -13.66 14.08
N PRO A 216 7.91 -14.61 13.14
CA PRO A 216 6.92 -15.65 12.93
C PRO A 216 6.66 -16.49 14.19
N PRO A 217 5.53 -17.20 14.27
CA PRO A 217 5.31 -18.21 15.30
C PRO A 217 6.38 -19.31 15.25
N GLY A 218 6.77 -19.81 16.42
CA GLY A 218 7.74 -20.90 16.54
C GLY A 218 9.17 -20.43 16.89
N PRO A 219 10.10 -21.38 17.07
CA PRO A 219 11.42 -21.10 17.67
C PRO A 219 12.42 -20.41 16.72
N GLY A 220 12.25 -20.47 15.41
CA GLY A 220 13.24 -20.03 14.43
C GLY A 220 14.37 -21.06 14.22
N PRO A 221 15.48 -20.72 13.52
CA PRO A 221 15.71 -19.41 12.90
C PRO A 221 14.80 -19.15 11.67
N HIS A 222 14.45 -17.89 11.45
CA HIS A 222 13.58 -17.46 10.37
C HIS A 222 14.35 -16.67 9.30
N SER A 223 13.89 -16.69 8.05
CA SER A 223 14.37 -15.77 7.02
C SER A 223 14.14 -14.33 7.46
N GLY A 224 15.15 -13.46 7.37
CA GLY A 224 15.10 -12.07 7.83
C GLY A 224 14.94 -11.08 6.68
N VAL A 225 14.00 -10.15 6.81
CA VAL A 225 13.73 -9.09 5.82
C VAL A 225 13.71 -7.73 6.54
N ILE A 226 14.32 -6.70 5.93
CA ILE A 226 14.19 -5.31 6.34
C ILE A 226 13.12 -4.65 5.48
N ASP A 227 12.13 -4.03 6.13
CA ASP A 227 10.96 -3.42 5.50
C ASP A 227 11.03 -1.88 5.61
N LEU A 228 11.11 -1.22 4.45
CA LEU A 228 11.24 0.22 4.30
C LEU A 228 10.01 0.83 3.64
N PHE A 229 9.50 1.90 4.20
CA PHE A 229 8.42 2.64 3.56
C PHE A 229 8.96 3.91 2.85
N GLY A 230 8.05 4.68 2.21
CA GLY A 230 8.41 5.90 1.47
C GLY A 230 8.60 7.13 2.37
N THR A 231 8.37 8.32 1.79
CA THR A 231 8.63 9.63 2.41
C THR A 231 7.56 10.10 3.41
N VAL A 232 6.69 9.20 3.88
CA VAL A 232 5.64 9.55 4.86
C VAL A 232 6.20 9.84 6.26
N GLY A 233 7.38 9.28 6.57
CA GLY A 233 7.98 9.32 7.89
C GLY A 233 7.27 8.46 8.94
N GLY A 234 7.88 8.31 10.12
CA GLY A 234 7.37 7.43 11.15
C GLY A 234 7.55 5.96 10.83
N ILE A 235 6.89 5.10 11.59
CA ILE A 235 6.91 3.65 11.37
C ILE A 235 5.66 3.18 10.62
N VAL A 236 5.85 2.29 9.65
CA VAL A 236 4.78 1.59 8.93
C VAL A 236 4.97 0.10 9.14
N GLU A 237 4.00 -0.57 9.74
CA GLU A 237 4.17 -1.90 10.33
C GLU A 237 3.38 -3.01 9.61
N PHE A 238 2.32 -2.67 8.88
CA PHE A 238 1.36 -3.64 8.37
C PHE A 238 1.98 -4.69 7.46
N ARG A 239 2.95 -4.32 6.60
CA ARG A 239 3.63 -5.25 5.71
C ARG A 239 4.56 -6.19 6.49
N SER A 240 5.29 -5.67 7.48
CA SER A 240 6.13 -6.48 8.38
C SER A 240 5.31 -7.47 9.20
N ALA A 241 4.17 -7.05 9.73
CA ALA A 241 3.25 -7.95 10.45
C ALA A 241 2.74 -9.09 9.56
N LEU A 242 2.43 -8.77 8.30
CA LEU A 242 1.94 -9.75 7.33
C LEU A 242 3.06 -10.71 6.87
N LEU A 243 4.28 -10.21 6.61
CA LEU A 243 5.45 -11.03 6.31
C LEU A 243 5.72 -12.04 7.42
N ALA A 244 5.71 -11.60 8.69
CA ALA A 244 5.88 -12.50 9.83
C ALA A 244 4.74 -13.52 9.94
N SER A 245 3.51 -13.13 9.62
CA SER A 245 2.36 -14.03 9.55
C SER A 245 2.50 -15.07 8.44
N ARG A 246 3.33 -14.81 7.43
CA ARG A 246 3.65 -15.73 6.32
C ARG A 246 4.98 -16.47 6.51
N GLY A 247 5.57 -16.42 7.71
CA GLY A 247 6.76 -17.19 8.08
C GLY A 247 8.10 -16.49 7.84
N ILE A 248 8.10 -15.18 7.56
CA ILE A 248 9.30 -14.39 7.25
C ILE A 248 9.47 -13.33 8.33
N ALA A 249 10.54 -13.40 9.14
CA ALA A 249 10.84 -12.35 10.12
C ALA A 249 11.07 -11.02 9.41
N SER A 250 10.44 -9.95 9.91
CA SER A 250 10.50 -8.65 9.23
C SER A 250 10.74 -7.51 10.20
N PHE A 251 11.76 -6.72 9.90
CA PHE A 251 12.13 -5.53 10.65
C PHE A 251 11.51 -4.29 9.97
N ALA A 252 10.40 -3.79 10.52
CA ALA A 252 9.83 -2.50 10.15
C ALA A 252 10.78 -1.39 10.60
N LEU A 253 11.58 -0.88 9.66
CA LEU A 253 12.68 0.07 9.91
C LEU A 253 12.27 1.48 9.48
N PRO A 254 11.82 2.36 10.41
CA PRO A 254 11.71 3.79 10.15
C PRO A 254 13.11 4.40 10.08
N TYR A 255 13.27 5.45 9.30
CA TYR A 255 14.56 6.08 9.11
C TYR A 255 14.53 7.61 9.27
N PHE A 256 13.34 8.20 9.42
CA PHE A 256 13.15 9.62 9.75
C PHE A 256 11.76 9.88 10.37
N LEU A 257 11.59 11.02 11.04
CA LEU A 257 10.35 11.45 11.71
C LEU A 257 9.77 10.40 12.68
N TYR A 258 10.63 9.64 13.33
CA TYR A 258 10.25 8.65 14.31
C TYR A 258 11.19 8.70 15.52
N LYS A 259 10.63 8.89 16.74
CA LYS A 259 11.41 9.04 17.98
C LYS A 259 12.55 10.07 17.83
N ASP A 260 13.77 9.66 18.10
CA ASP A 260 15.00 10.44 18.01
C ASP A 260 15.73 10.34 16.67
N LEU A 261 15.11 9.70 15.65
CA LEU A 261 15.64 9.66 14.29
C LEU A 261 15.64 11.04 13.62
N PRO A 262 16.39 11.21 12.52
CA PRO A 262 16.43 12.45 11.77
C PRO A 262 15.04 13.03 11.46
N GLN A 263 14.95 14.35 11.49
CA GLN A 263 13.71 15.07 11.18
C GLN A 263 13.60 15.42 9.69
N ALA A 264 14.69 15.25 8.92
CA ALA A 264 14.75 15.56 7.50
C ALA A 264 15.43 14.41 6.73
N LEU A 265 15.03 14.21 5.48
CA LEU A 265 15.58 13.18 4.60
C LEU A 265 17.04 13.47 4.20
N GLU A 266 17.45 14.72 4.19
CA GLU A 266 18.81 15.18 3.88
C GLU A 266 19.85 14.79 4.94
N ASP A 267 19.39 14.42 6.14
CA ASP A 267 20.26 13.99 7.24
C ASP A 267 20.51 12.47 7.26
N LEU A 268 19.93 11.74 6.30
CA LEU A 268 20.11 10.31 6.19
C LEU A 268 21.54 9.94 5.77
N ASP A 269 22.00 8.80 6.27
CA ASP A 269 23.22 8.15 5.78
C ASP A 269 22.99 6.65 5.55
N LEU A 270 23.76 6.09 4.63
CA LEU A 270 23.65 4.69 4.24
C LEU A 270 24.10 3.75 5.37
N ASP A 271 25.00 4.21 6.25
CA ASP A 271 25.51 3.43 7.37
C ASP A 271 24.39 2.99 8.31
N TYR A 272 23.35 3.81 8.51
CA TYR A 272 22.18 3.44 9.31
C TYR A 272 21.52 2.16 8.79
N PHE A 273 21.40 2.02 7.48
CA PHE A 273 20.80 0.85 6.85
C PHE A 273 21.75 -0.36 6.86
N MET A 274 23.06 -0.14 6.75
CA MET A 274 24.06 -1.19 6.90
C MET A 274 24.09 -1.75 8.32
N GLU A 275 23.99 -0.89 9.34
CA GLU A 275 23.85 -1.31 10.75
C GLU A 275 22.61 -2.16 10.98
N ALA A 276 21.48 -1.82 10.32
CA ALA A 276 20.27 -2.63 10.42
C ALA A 276 20.43 -4.04 9.81
N ILE A 277 21.19 -4.18 8.71
CA ILE A 277 21.54 -5.48 8.14
C ILE A 277 22.37 -6.28 9.16
N ASP A 278 23.40 -5.67 9.72
CA ASP A 278 24.32 -6.35 10.65
C ASP A 278 23.62 -6.72 11.95
N TRP A 279 22.79 -5.84 12.48
CA TRP A 279 21.97 -6.10 13.65
C TRP A 279 21.02 -7.29 13.44
N LEU A 280 20.31 -7.33 12.30
CA LEU A 280 19.35 -8.40 12.01
C LEU A 280 20.06 -9.75 11.83
N LEU A 281 21.21 -9.79 11.13
CA LEU A 281 22.03 -11.00 10.96
C LEU A 281 22.74 -11.47 12.23
N GLY A 282 23.00 -10.56 13.18
CA GLY A 282 23.58 -10.90 14.48
C GLY A 282 22.65 -11.66 15.42
N ARG A 283 21.37 -11.79 15.05
CA ARG A 283 20.37 -12.46 15.89
C ARG A 283 20.41 -13.98 15.69
N ARG A 284 20.19 -14.71 16.79
CA ARG A 284 20.15 -16.19 16.78
C ARG A 284 18.87 -16.77 16.17
N ASP A 285 17.80 -15.98 16.16
CA ASP A 285 16.50 -16.37 15.61
C ASP A 285 16.33 -16.01 14.11
N ILE A 286 17.41 -15.51 13.49
CA ILE A 286 17.48 -15.21 12.05
C ILE A 286 18.45 -16.17 11.35
N ILE A 287 18.05 -16.66 10.17
CA ILE A 287 18.91 -17.53 9.34
C ILE A 287 20.17 -16.76 8.94
N PRO A 288 21.37 -17.32 9.20
CA PRO A 288 22.61 -16.67 8.80
C PRO A 288 22.82 -16.71 7.28
N GLY A 289 23.68 -15.84 6.78
CA GLY A 289 24.14 -15.85 5.37
C GLY A 289 23.57 -14.73 4.51
N GLY A 290 22.48 -14.10 4.93
CA GLY A 290 21.99 -12.90 4.25
C GLY A 290 20.55 -12.56 4.61
N VAL A 291 20.15 -11.33 4.24
CA VAL A 291 18.81 -10.80 4.46
C VAL A 291 18.16 -10.41 3.13
N GLY A 292 16.84 -10.31 3.13
CA GLY A 292 16.08 -9.60 2.11
C GLY A 292 15.82 -8.15 2.53
N VAL A 293 15.57 -7.31 1.55
CA VAL A 293 15.09 -5.94 1.77
C VAL A 293 13.88 -5.69 0.90
N ILE A 294 12.88 -4.98 1.42
CA ILE A 294 11.71 -4.54 0.64
C ILE A 294 11.46 -3.07 0.90
N GLY A 295 11.17 -2.32 -0.15
CA GLY A 295 10.85 -0.92 -0.04
C GLY A 295 9.83 -0.46 -1.07
N VAL A 296 9.07 0.59 -0.73
CA VAL A 296 8.15 1.27 -1.64
C VAL A 296 8.57 2.72 -1.80
N SER A 297 8.48 3.24 -3.04
CA SER A 297 8.84 4.64 -3.30
C SER A 297 10.29 4.92 -2.88
N LYS A 298 10.57 5.96 -2.09
CA LYS A 298 11.90 6.22 -1.51
C LYS A 298 12.50 5.02 -0.76
N GLY A 299 11.67 4.21 -0.11
CA GLY A 299 12.14 2.95 0.51
C GLY A 299 12.65 1.95 -0.53
N GLY A 300 12.08 1.96 -1.74
CA GLY A 300 12.56 1.15 -2.87
C GLY A 300 13.95 1.60 -3.35
N ASP A 301 14.19 2.91 -3.48
CA ASP A 301 15.51 3.46 -3.79
C ASP A 301 16.55 2.96 -2.77
N ILE A 302 16.22 3.08 -1.48
CA ILE A 302 17.10 2.65 -0.38
C ILE A 302 17.32 1.13 -0.41
N ALA A 303 16.28 0.33 -0.69
CA ALA A 303 16.42 -1.12 -0.80
C ALA A 303 17.40 -1.52 -1.89
N LEU A 304 17.37 -0.83 -3.03
CA LEU A 304 18.35 -1.03 -4.12
C LEU A 304 19.76 -0.59 -3.72
N MET A 305 19.91 0.54 -2.99
CA MET A 305 21.21 0.94 -2.43
C MET A 305 21.76 -0.13 -1.48
N MET A 306 20.93 -0.63 -0.56
CA MET A 306 21.35 -1.69 0.37
C MET A 306 21.82 -2.95 -0.38
N GLY A 307 21.10 -3.36 -1.43
CA GLY A 307 21.49 -4.49 -2.28
C GLY A 307 22.76 -4.25 -3.09
N THR A 308 22.99 -3.01 -3.55
CA THR A 308 24.17 -2.63 -4.32
C THR A 308 25.42 -2.62 -3.46
N TYR A 309 25.34 -2.07 -2.25
CA TYR A 309 26.51 -1.78 -1.42
C TYR A 309 26.78 -2.83 -0.33
N SER A 310 25.87 -3.80 -0.11
CA SER A 310 26.06 -4.85 0.87
C SER A 310 25.91 -6.26 0.28
N PRO A 311 26.97 -7.09 0.27
CA PRO A 311 26.88 -8.49 -0.18
C PRO A 311 26.05 -9.38 0.77
N LYS A 312 25.67 -8.85 1.94
CA LYS A 312 24.79 -9.51 2.91
C LYS A 312 23.30 -9.42 2.51
N VAL A 313 22.93 -8.56 1.56
CA VAL A 313 21.59 -8.52 0.96
C VAL A 313 21.55 -9.51 -0.20
N LYS A 314 20.71 -10.55 -0.08
CA LYS A 314 20.56 -11.60 -1.10
C LYS A 314 19.50 -11.24 -2.13
N CYS A 315 18.43 -10.58 -1.67
CA CYS A 315 17.39 -10.11 -2.58
C CYS A 315 16.82 -8.76 -2.13
N ALA A 316 16.45 -7.93 -3.09
CA ALA A 316 15.84 -6.63 -2.87
C ALA A 316 14.56 -6.48 -3.68
N VAL A 317 13.46 -6.16 -3.01
CA VAL A 317 12.17 -5.86 -3.64
C VAL A 317 12.00 -4.35 -3.69
N ASN A 318 11.87 -3.84 -4.90
CA ASN A 318 11.62 -2.44 -5.19
C ASN A 318 10.19 -2.26 -5.71
N ILE A 319 9.33 -1.59 -4.94
CA ILE A 319 7.97 -1.26 -5.35
C ILE A 319 7.93 0.22 -5.70
N ASN A 320 7.81 0.53 -6.98
CA ASN A 320 7.71 1.91 -7.50
C ASN A 320 8.78 2.88 -6.94
N GLY A 321 10.00 2.39 -6.70
CA GLY A 321 11.18 3.19 -6.46
C GLY A 321 12.04 3.28 -7.73
N CYS A 322 12.96 4.23 -7.76
CA CYS A 322 13.94 4.38 -8.82
C CYS A 322 15.33 3.93 -8.33
N PRO A 323 16.15 3.33 -9.19
CA PRO A 323 17.54 2.93 -8.84
C PRO A 323 18.47 4.15 -8.81
N ILE A 324 18.19 5.14 -7.98
CA ILE A 324 18.90 6.41 -7.85
C ILE A 324 18.91 6.89 -6.39
N ALA A 325 19.76 7.87 -6.08
CA ALA A 325 19.57 8.68 -4.87
C ALA A 325 18.60 9.83 -5.18
N ALA A 326 17.28 9.59 -5.03
CA ALA A 326 16.31 10.62 -5.30
C ALA A 326 16.33 11.72 -4.23
N MET A 327 16.25 12.99 -4.65
CA MET A 327 16.08 14.21 -3.85
C MET A 327 17.32 14.71 -3.11
N TYR A 328 18.04 13.85 -2.38
CA TYR A 328 19.14 14.23 -1.49
C TYR A 328 20.32 13.27 -1.62
N ASP A 329 21.53 13.83 -1.49
CA ASP A 329 22.77 13.05 -1.44
C ASP A 329 22.68 12.02 -0.32
N MET A 330 23.03 10.76 -0.63
CA MET A 330 23.14 9.71 0.38
C MET A 330 24.61 9.54 0.76
N LYS A 331 24.96 9.91 1.99
CA LYS A 331 26.32 9.78 2.52
C LYS A 331 26.57 8.34 2.95
N TYR A 332 27.72 7.79 2.57
CA TYR A 332 28.23 6.52 3.08
C TYR A 332 29.50 6.81 3.88
N LYS A 333 29.31 7.26 5.12
CA LYS A 333 30.35 7.86 5.97
C LYS A 333 31.50 6.89 6.26
N SER A 334 31.18 5.62 6.54
CA SER A 334 32.20 4.60 6.84
C SER A 334 33.15 4.32 5.66
N ARG A 335 32.72 4.63 4.42
CA ARG A 335 33.55 4.52 3.22
C ARG A 335 34.09 5.87 2.74
N GLY A 336 33.67 6.98 3.33
CA GLY A 336 34.03 8.32 2.85
C GLY A 336 33.40 8.67 1.50
N GLU A 337 32.32 7.97 1.11
CA GLU A 337 31.64 8.13 -0.17
C GLU A 337 30.37 8.96 -0.05
N THR A 338 29.94 9.52 -1.15
CA THR A 338 28.62 10.18 -1.29
C THR A 338 27.98 9.79 -2.60
N ILE A 339 26.83 9.13 -2.52
CA ILE A 339 26.00 8.85 -3.69
C ILE A 339 25.23 10.14 -4.00
N LYS A 340 25.52 10.70 -5.17
CA LYS A 340 24.96 11.98 -5.57
C LYS A 340 23.47 11.88 -5.88
N ALA A 341 22.72 12.89 -5.44
CA ALA A 341 21.31 12.95 -5.68
C ALA A 341 20.97 13.36 -7.11
N VAL A 342 19.89 12.79 -7.62
CA VAL A 342 19.11 13.40 -8.70
C VAL A 342 18.14 14.40 -8.06
N PRO A 343 18.37 15.70 -8.22
CA PRO A 343 17.54 16.72 -7.60
C PRO A 343 16.18 16.80 -8.28
N PHE A 344 15.17 17.27 -7.56
CA PHE A 344 13.89 17.58 -8.18
C PHE A 344 13.98 18.80 -9.09
N ASN A 345 13.51 18.61 -10.33
CA ASN A 345 13.21 19.70 -11.24
C ASN A 345 11.79 20.21 -10.98
N MET A 346 11.69 21.42 -10.42
CA MET A 346 10.41 22.04 -10.06
C MET A 346 9.55 22.37 -11.29
N ASP A 347 10.16 22.61 -12.44
CA ASP A 347 9.44 22.91 -13.69
C ASP A 347 8.74 21.67 -14.27
N GLY A 348 9.17 20.48 -13.86
CA GLY A 348 8.54 19.21 -14.21
C GLY A 348 7.32 18.85 -13.38
N LEU A 349 7.02 19.59 -12.30
CA LEU A 349 5.81 19.38 -11.50
C LEU A 349 4.57 19.78 -12.29
N LYS A 350 3.56 18.91 -12.26
CA LYS A 350 2.23 19.21 -12.79
C LYS A 350 1.21 19.25 -11.66
N TYR A 351 0.11 19.92 -11.92
CA TYR A 351 -0.97 20.08 -10.96
C TYR A 351 -2.30 19.75 -11.64
N GLU A 352 -3.13 19.02 -10.94
CA GLU A 352 -4.51 18.73 -11.30
C GLU A 352 -5.38 19.00 -10.08
N ASP A 353 -6.30 19.97 -10.19
CA ASP A 353 -7.18 20.39 -9.09
C ASP A 353 -6.45 20.58 -7.73
N ASP A 354 -5.38 21.38 -7.70
CA ASP A 354 -4.54 21.62 -6.52
C ASP A 354 -3.72 20.40 -6.03
N LYS A 355 -3.77 19.26 -6.70
CA LYS A 355 -3.00 18.07 -6.38
C LYS A 355 -1.74 17.97 -7.22
N VAL A 356 -0.69 17.44 -6.64
CA VAL A 356 0.64 17.36 -7.26
C VAL A 356 0.84 16.06 -8.00
N ILE A 357 1.31 16.13 -9.24
CA ILE A 357 1.87 15.05 -10.02
C ILE A 357 3.38 15.23 -10.07
N MET A 358 4.14 14.30 -9.51
CA MET A 358 5.60 14.41 -9.39
C MET A 358 6.37 13.72 -10.51
N LYS A 359 5.79 12.85 -11.28
CA LYS A 359 6.46 11.97 -12.27
C LYS A 359 7.45 12.73 -13.19
N GLY A 360 7.13 13.97 -13.58
CA GLY A 360 7.99 14.80 -14.43
C GLY A 360 9.10 15.57 -13.71
N SER A 361 9.20 15.47 -12.39
CA SER A 361 10.14 16.26 -11.59
C SER A 361 11.54 15.64 -11.44
N LEU A 362 11.76 14.43 -11.95
CA LEU A 362 13.06 13.75 -11.94
C LEU A 362 13.56 13.63 -13.38
N ASP A 363 14.63 14.36 -13.70
CA ASP A 363 15.37 14.24 -14.96
C ASP A 363 16.54 13.27 -14.75
N ILE A 364 16.27 11.97 -14.96
CA ILE A 364 17.20 10.86 -14.65
C ILE A 364 18.00 10.52 -15.88
N LYS A 365 19.32 10.56 -15.73
CA LYS A 365 20.27 10.16 -16.77
C LYS A 365 20.86 8.79 -16.46
N THR A 366 21.47 8.15 -17.48
CA THR A 366 22.10 6.83 -17.32
C THR A 366 23.17 6.82 -16.24
N GLU A 367 23.95 7.89 -16.12
CA GLU A 367 24.99 8.04 -15.10
C GLU A 367 24.47 8.16 -13.67
N ASP A 368 23.20 8.49 -13.49
CA ASP A 368 22.56 8.59 -12.17
C ASP A 368 22.12 7.22 -11.63
N ILE A 369 22.05 6.22 -12.51
CA ILE A 369 21.56 4.88 -12.14
C ILE A 369 22.56 4.19 -11.22
N LEU A 370 22.08 3.77 -10.05
CA LEU A 370 22.87 2.95 -9.11
C LEU A 370 23.41 1.70 -9.80
N PRO A 371 24.70 1.35 -9.60
CA PRO A 371 25.33 0.23 -10.27
C PRO A 371 24.92 -1.14 -9.68
N VAL A 372 23.61 -1.40 -9.62
CA VAL A 372 23.02 -2.62 -9.01
C VAL A 372 23.57 -3.90 -9.67
N TRP A 373 23.84 -3.83 -10.97
CA TRP A 373 24.42 -4.95 -11.76
C TRP A 373 25.82 -5.36 -11.33
N THR A 374 26.52 -4.55 -10.55
CA THR A 374 27.87 -4.90 -10.04
C THR A 374 27.81 -5.86 -8.85
N SER A 375 26.67 -5.96 -8.18
CA SER A 375 26.42 -6.88 -7.09
C SER A 375 25.77 -8.19 -7.59
N ASP A 376 25.66 -9.17 -6.71
CA ASP A 376 24.97 -10.44 -6.98
C ASP A 376 23.55 -10.48 -6.37
N VAL A 377 23.05 -9.32 -5.93
CA VAL A 377 21.71 -9.20 -5.37
C VAL A 377 20.66 -9.54 -6.43
N LYS A 378 19.69 -10.37 -6.06
CA LYS A 378 18.50 -10.59 -6.90
C LYS A 378 17.49 -9.49 -6.64
N THR A 379 17.09 -8.77 -7.68
CA THR A 379 16.13 -7.68 -7.58
C THR A 379 14.80 -8.07 -8.20
N LEU A 380 13.73 -7.72 -7.50
CA LEU A 380 12.35 -7.78 -8.00
C LEU A 380 11.80 -6.36 -8.05
N HIS A 381 11.50 -5.88 -9.23
CA HIS A 381 10.90 -4.57 -9.45
C HIS A 381 9.40 -4.73 -9.72
N VAL A 382 8.58 -4.13 -8.87
CA VAL A 382 7.11 -4.10 -9.00
C VAL A 382 6.72 -2.70 -9.44
N LEU A 383 6.23 -2.56 -10.67
CA LEU A 383 6.02 -1.27 -11.32
C LEU A 383 4.55 -1.06 -11.67
N GLY A 384 3.97 0.05 -11.22
CA GLY A 384 2.72 0.57 -11.73
C GLY A 384 2.99 1.49 -12.93
N GLU A 385 2.44 1.18 -14.10
CA GLU A 385 2.67 1.99 -15.30
C GLU A 385 1.94 3.34 -15.25
N ASP A 386 0.87 3.41 -14.44
CA ASP A 386 0.15 4.65 -14.13
C ASP A 386 0.64 5.34 -12.85
N ASP A 387 1.90 5.12 -12.50
CA ASP A 387 2.56 5.85 -11.40
C ASP A 387 2.69 7.34 -11.77
N LEU A 388 2.05 8.20 -10.97
CA LEU A 388 2.09 9.66 -11.13
C LEU A 388 3.13 10.33 -10.22
N CYS A 389 3.87 9.52 -9.43
CA CYS A 389 4.89 10.01 -8.51
C CYS A 389 6.31 9.90 -9.09
N TYR A 390 6.68 8.72 -9.59
CA TYR A 390 8.02 8.44 -10.11
C TYR A 390 7.98 7.90 -11.56
N PRO A 391 9.00 8.21 -12.40
CA PRO A 391 9.15 7.63 -13.74
C PRO A 391 9.76 6.21 -13.65
N THR A 392 9.12 5.32 -12.88
CA THR A 392 9.69 4.03 -12.49
C THR A 392 9.95 3.09 -13.65
N VAL A 393 9.02 3.06 -14.63
CA VAL A 393 9.14 2.20 -15.82
C VAL A 393 10.36 2.58 -16.65
N GLU A 394 10.55 3.88 -16.89
CA GLU A 394 11.67 4.42 -17.66
C GLU A 394 13.01 4.14 -16.93
N CYS A 395 13.04 4.34 -15.62
CA CYS A 395 14.21 4.09 -14.78
C CYS A 395 14.62 2.63 -14.78
N ILE A 396 13.66 1.72 -14.64
CA ILE A 396 13.97 0.29 -14.58
C ILE A 396 14.34 -0.27 -15.97
N LYS A 397 13.76 0.24 -17.07
CA LYS A 397 14.24 -0.07 -18.43
C LYS A 397 15.69 0.37 -18.63
N CYS A 398 16.06 1.56 -18.14
CA CYS A 398 17.45 2.01 -18.16
C CYS A 398 18.35 1.07 -17.35
N LEU A 399 17.98 0.73 -16.12
CA LEU A 399 18.70 -0.22 -15.28
C LEU A 399 18.90 -1.57 -15.99
N GLN A 400 17.82 -2.14 -16.58
CA GLN A 400 17.90 -3.42 -17.30
C GLN A 400 18.90 -3.39 -18.46
N SER A 401 19.00 -2.27 -19.17
CA SER A 401 19.94 -2.11 -20.28
C SER A 401 21.41 -2.11 -19.86
N LEU A 402 21.68 -1.85 -18.57
CA LEU A 402 23.03 -1.82 -17.99
C LEU A 402 23.49 -3.18 -17.44
N TYR A 403 22.57 -4.14 -17.27
CA TYR A 403 22.95 -5.47 -16.80
C TYR A 403 23.75 -6.25 -17.83
N PRO A 404 24.90 -6.83 -17.45
CA PRO A 404 25.61 -7.82 -18.26
C PRO A 404 24.69 -9.02 -18.56
N ARG A 405 24.88 -9.65 -19.72
CA ARG A 405 24.01 -10.76 -20.15
C ARG A 405 23.97 -11.93 -19.16
N ASP A 406 25.11 -12.24 -18.56
CA ASP A 406 25.24 -13.31 -17.55
C ASP A 406 24.58 -12.99 -16.22
N LYS A 407 24.33 -11.71 -15.90
CA LYS A 407 23.67 -11.24 -14.68
C LYS A 407 22.22 -10.75 -14.91
N ALA A 408 21.75 -10.70 -16.13
CA ALA A 408 20.40 -10.20 -16.46
C ALA A 408 19.28 -10.96 -15.71
N HIS A 409 19.51 -12.23 -15.36
CA HIS A 409 18.58 -13.04 -14.58
C HIS A 409 18.41 -12.58 -13.12
N ASN A 410 19.27 -11.69 -12.62
CA ASN A 410 19.18 -11.08 -11.30
C ASN A 410 18.21 -9.88 -11.25
N CYS A 411 17.67 -9.44 -12.38
CA CYS A 411 16.77 -8.28 -12.49
C CYS A 411 15.40 -8.73 -13.02
N GLU A 412 14.52 -9.11 -12.12
CA GLU A 412 13.14 -9.47 -12.48
C GLU A 412 12.24 -8.24 -12.41
N VAL A 413 11.36 -8.07 -13.40
CA VAL A 413 10.43 -6.93 -13.49
C VAL A 413 9.01 -7.43 -13.68
N LEU A 414 8.12 -6.98 -12.81
CA LEU A 414 6.67 -7.09 -12.91
C LEU A 414 6.11 -5.70 -13.20
N SER A 415 5.60 -5.50 -14.40
CA SER A 415 5.04 -4.22 -14.85
C SER A 415 3.53 -4.37 -15.03
N TYR A 416 2.76 -3.50 -14.37
CA TYR A 416 1.31 -3.59 -14.29
C TYR A 416 0.66 -2.37 -14.95
N PRO A 417 0.07 -2.53 -16.14
CA PRO A 417 -0.71 -1.48 -16.79
C PRO A 417 -1.80 -0.95 -15.84
N ARG A 418 -1.96 0.37 -15.82
CA ARG A 418 -3.00 1.06 -15.04
C ARG A 418 -2.91 0.88 -13.51
N ALA A 419 -1.86 0.25 -12.96
CA ALA A 419 -1.56 0.29 -11.54
C ALA A 419 -0.83 1.59 -11.17
N GLY A 420 -1.14 2.17 -10.02
CA GLY A 420 -0.53 3.40 -9.51
C GLY A 420 0.65 3.16 -8.59
N HIS A 421 1.11 4.23 -7.94
CA HIS A 421 2.35 4.27 -7.13
C HIS A 421 2.33 3.37 -5.88
N LEU A 422 1.19 3.27 -5.17
CA LEU A 422 1.12 2.63 -3.85
C LEU A 422 0.61 1.18 -3.95
N ILE A 423 1.41 0.28 -4.53
CA ILE A 423 1.09 -1.15 -4.59
C ILE A 423 1.40 -1.77 -3.22
N GLU A 424 0.34 -2.04 -2.45
CA GLU A 424 0.38 -2.60 -1.10
C GLU A 424 0.00 -4.10 -1.11
N PRO A 425 0.08 -4.81 0.03
CA PRO A 425 -0.48 -6.16 0.12
C PRO A 425 -1.94 -6.23 -0.36
N PRO A 426 -2.39 -7.39 -0.88
CA PRO A 426 -3.62 -7.50 -1.64
C PRO A 426 -4.90 -7.18 -0.85
N TYR A 427 -5.94 -6.86 -1.59
CA TYR A 427 -7.30 -6.59 -1.16
C TYR A 427 -7.45 -5.34 -0.28
N THR A 428 -6.53 -4.39 -0.42
CA THR A 428 -6.69 -3.03 0.09
C THR A 428 -7.21 -2.11 -1.02
N PRO A 429 -8.09 -1.14 -0.71
CA PRO A 429 -8.57 -0.19 -1.70
C PRO A 429 -7.45 0.65 -2.29
N LEU A 430 -7.59 1.00 -3.56
CA LEU A 430 -6.69 1.93 -4.23
C LEU A 430 -6.63 3.27 -3.48
N CYS A 431 -5.43 3.74 -3.23
CA CYS A 431 -5.15 5.11 -2.80
C CYS A 431 -4.60 5.90 -3.99
N SER A 432 -5.48 6.48 -4.82
CA SER A 432 -5.07 7.27 -5.99
C SER A 432 -4.68 8.70 -5.64
N VAL A 433 -5.08 9.19 -4.47
CA VAL A 433 -4.74 10.51 -3.95
C VAL A 433 -4.63 10.46 -2.43
N SER A 434 -3.66 11.17 -1.85
CA SER A 434 -3.62 11.38 -0.40
C SER A 434 -2.87 12.65 -0.01
N TYR A 435 -3.20 13.16 1.20
CA TYR A 435 -2.45 14.23 1.82
C TYR A 435 -1.10 13.72 2.33
N HIS A 436 -0.02 14.34 1.88
CA HIS A 436 1.34 14.03 2.28
C HIS A 436 1.83 14.99 3.35
N LYS A 437 1.92 14.54 4.60
CA LYS A 437 2.25 15.38 5.77
C LYS A 437 3.60 16.11 5.63
N THR A 438 4.63 15.40 5.14
CA THR A 438 5.98 15.95 4.99
C THR A 438 6.01 17.15 4.03
N PHE A 439 5.20 17.09 2.97
CA PHE A 439 5.13 18.14 1.96
C PHE A 439 3.94 19.08 2.13
N ASN A 440 3.00 18.77 3.05
CA ASN A 440 1.78 19.56 3.29
C ASN A 440 0.95 19.80 2.01
N LEU A 441 0.84 18.79 1.16
CA LEU A 441 0.17 18.82 -0.14
C LEU A 441 -0.57 17.52 -0.39
N HIS A 442 -1.58 17.55 -1.26
CA HIS A 442 -2.16 16.35 -1.83
C HIS A 442 -1.36 15.90 -3.04
N PHE A 443 -1.04 14.61 -3.08
CA PHE A 443 -0.35 13.97 -4.20
C PHE A 443 -1.30 13.04 -4.93
N LEU A 444 -1.22 13.06 -6.25
CA LEU A 444 -1.83 12.04 -7.10
C LEU A 444 -0.84 10.90 -7.27
N TRP A 445 -1.31 9.70 -6.93
CA TRP A 445 -0.53 8.47 -7.00
C TRP A 445 -0.85 7.65 -8.24
N GLY A 446 -1.94 7.97 -8.96
CA GLY A 446 -2.42 7.24 -10.12
C GLY A 446 -3.10 5.91 -9.77
N GLY A 447 -3.34 5.13 -10.81
CA GLY A 447 -3.94 3.80 -10.72
C GLY A 447 -5.44 3.76 -10.95
N HIS A 448 -5.87 2.59 -11.39
CA HIS A 448 -7.28 2.23 -11.57
C HIS A 448 -7.61 1.03 -10.67
N PRO A 449 -8.77 1.02 -9.98
CA PRO A 449 -9.03 0.09 -8.87
C PRO A 449 -8.83 -1.40 -9.21
N GLU A 450 -9.38 -1.86 -10.33
CA GLU A 450 -9.32 -3.29 -10.69
C GLU A 450 -7.91 -3.73 -11.06
N GLU A 451 -7.23 -2.99 -11.93
CA GLU A 451 -5.88 -3.30 -12.39
C GLU A 451 -4.87 -3.17 -11.24
N HIS A 452 -5.08 -2.19 -10.37
CA HIS A 452 -4.26 -2.03 -9.17
C HIS A 452 -4.43 -3.20 -8.19
N ALA A 453 -5.67 -3.69 -8.00
CA ALA A 453 -5.94 -4.86 -7.16
C ALA A 453 -5.29 -6.14 -7.72
N LYS A 454 -5.29 -6.33 -9.05
CA LYS A 454 -4.55 -7.41 -9.72
C LYS A 454 -3.05 -7.30 -9.47
N ALA A 455 -2.49 -6.09 -9.60
CA ALA A 455 -1.09 -5.84 -9.33
C ALA A 455 -0.72 -6.18 -7.87
N GLN A 456 -1.56 -5.83 -6.90
CA GLN A 456 -1.38 -6.19 -5.49
C GLN A 456 -1.35 -7.71 -5.28
N GLU A 457 -2.32 -8.45 -5.84
CA GLU A 457 -2.46 -9.90 -5.65
C GLU A 457 -1.27 -10.67 -6.25
N GLU A 458 -0.92 -10.35 -7.50
CA GLU A 458 0.16 -11.04 -8.21
C GLU A 458 1.54 -10.70 -7.65
N SER A 459 1.82 -9.41 -7.44
CA SER A 459 3.12 -8.98 -6.91
C SER A 459 3.38 -9.51 -5.51
N TRP A 460 2.37 -9.51 -4.63
CA TRP A 460 2.52 -10.03 -3.27
C TRP A 460 2.88 -11.51 -3.25
N SER A 461 2.22 -12.31 -4.08
CA SER A 461 2.54 -13.74 -4.24
C SER A 461 3.99 -13.93 -4.70
N ARG A 462 4.46 -13.13 -5.66
CA ARG A 462 5.83 -13.20 -6.18
C ARG A 462 6.87 -12.73 -5.16
N ILE A 463 6.56 -11.68 -4.39
CA ILE A 463 7.41 -11.18 -3.29
C ILE A 463 7.63 -12.26 -2.23
N LEU A 464 6.55 -12.90 -1.76
CA LEU A 464 6.64 -13.99 -0.78
C LEU A 464 7.48 -15.16 -1.31
N ASN A 465 7.28 -15.51 -2.58
CA ASN A 465 8.06 -16.57 -3.20
C ASN A 465 9.55 -16.22 -3.30
N LEU A 466 9.92 -15.01 -3.72
CA LEU A 466 11.32 -14.56 -3.78
C LEU A 466 12.01 -14.71 -2.42
N PHE A 467 11.41 -14.20 -1.35
CA PHE A 467 12.01 -14.31 -0.02
C PHE A 467 12.13 -15.76 0.46
N ARG A 468 11.16 -16.61 0.16
CA ARG A 468 11.22 -18.05 0.50
C ARG A 468 12.28 -18.81 -0.28
N THR A 469 12.60 -18.39 -1.49
CA THR A 469 13.63 -19.08 -2.33
C THR A 469 15.03 -18.58 -2.05
N GLU A 470 15.21 -17.27 -1.84
CA GLU A 470 16.54 -16.67 -1.73
C GLU A 470 17.08 -16.61 -0.30
N LEU A 471 16.22 -16.75 0.71
CA LEU A 471 16.60 -16.64 2.12
C LEU A 471 16.56 -17.96 2.89
N VAL A 472 16.75 -19.08 2.20
CA VAL A 472 16.85 -20.40 2.83
C VAL A 472 18.29 -20.68 3.28
N CYS A 473 18.43 -21.51 4.31
CA CYS A 473 19.75 -22.00 4.73
C CYS A 473 20.34 -22.89 3.62
N SER A 474 21.59 -22.63 3.22
CA SER A 474 22.32 -23.39 2.19
C SER A 474 22.40 -24.91 2.46
N SER A 475 22.21 -25.36 3.72
CA SER A 475 22.13 -26.77 4.08
C SER A 475 20.84 -27.47 3.61
N GLN A 476 19.78 -26.76 3.25
CA GLN A 476 18.52 -27.35 2.74
C GLN A 476 18.50 -27.40 1.19
N HIS A 477 19.40 -26.73 0.51
CA HIS A 477 19.49 -26.77 -0.95
C HIS A 477 20.00 -28.14 -1.46
N ASN A 478 20.93 -28.76 -0.71
CA ASN A 478 21.48 -30.10 -1.04
C ASN A 478 20.54 -31.28 -0.71
N ALA A 479 19.41 -31.05 -0.05
CA ALA A 479 18.44 -32.09 0.28
C ALA A 479 17.27 -32.16 -0.74
N ARG A 480 17.26 -31.30 -1.77
CA ARG A 480 16.22 -31.25 -2.80
C ARG A 480 16.72 -31.51 -4.21
N LEU A 481 18.03 -31.84 -4.38
CA LEU A 481 18.65 -32.39 -5.57
C LEU A 481 18.86 -33.89 -5.37
#